data_421a28bd8dc65dac4ae10d3d2c8fd624
#
_entry.id   421a28bd8dc65dac4ae10d3d2c8fd624
#
_cell.length_a   1.000
_cell.length_b   1.000
_cell.length_c   1.000
_cell.angle_alpha   90.00
_cell.angle_beta   90.00
_cell.angle_gamma   90.00
#
_symmetry.space_group_name_H-M   'P 1'
#
loop_
_entity.id
_entity.type
_entity.pdbx_description
1 polymer ?
#
loop_
_entity_poly.entity_id
_entity_poly.type
_entity_poly.pdbx_seq_one_letter_code
_entity_poly.pdbx_strand_id
1 'polypeptide(L)'
;MSAESGIQTFRAADGLWADHPIEAVATPEGWARDPERVLRFYDARREQVRSARPNAGHQALAELEADGFAVSIITQNIDDLHERAGSRHVVHLHGEVLKARSSLKADLRYPLPQGGIELGDLCDLGSQLRPDVVWFGEAVPRFGDALALVAEADLLLVVGTSLAVMPAASLVDEASLEAPRVLVDPQAEELTTTGVHGLALSAGEGVPRLVEHWRRQQRLELPHEGF
;
A
#
# COMPACT_ATOMS: atom_id res chain seq x y z
N MET A 1 -4.61 6.57 -1.39
CA MET A 1 -5.43 6.34 -0.19
C MET A 1 -4.82 7.00 1.05
N SER A 2 -3.65 6.60 1.53
CA SER A 2 -3.03 7.15 2.78
C SER A 2 -2.64 8.64 2.71
N ALA A 3 -2.55 9.23 1.52
CA ALA A 3 -2.39 10.69 1.35
C ALA A 3 -3.49 11.50 2.05
N GLU A 4 -4.72 11.02 2.00
CA GLU A 4 -5.88 11.65 2.65
C GLU A 4 -5.85 11.52 4.18
N SER A 5 -4.95 10.68 4.71
CA SER A 5 -4.64 10.58 6.14
C SER A 5 -3.43 11.43 6.55
N GLY A 6 -2.91 12.27 5.66
CA GLY A 6 -1.80 13.19 5.91
C GLY A 6 -0.41 12.57 5.71
N ILE A 7 -0.32 11.35 5.16
CA ILE A 7 0.97 10.71 4.86
C ILE A 7 1.48 11.23 3.51
N GLN A 8 2.70 11.74 3.49
CA GLN A 8 3.35 12.18 2.25
C GLN A 8 3.62 11.01 1.32
N THR A 9 3.21 11.16 0.06
CA THR A 9 3.30 10.11 -0.96
C THR A 9 4.59 10.18 -1.76
N PHE A 10 4.90 9.06 -2.41
CA PHE A 10 5.84 9.02 -3.50
C PHE A 10 5.25 9.68 -4.75
N ARG A 11 6.04 10.48 -5.46
CA ARG A 11 5.69 11.12 -6.74
C ARG A 11 6.56 10.55 -7.85
N ALA A 12 5.99 9.65 -8.64
CA ALA A 12 6.72 8.97 -9.72
C ALA A 12 7.18 9.96 -10.83
N ALA A 13 6.40 11.02 -11.07
CA ALA A 13 6.67 11.96 -12.15
C ALA A 13 8.00 12.72 -11.99
N ASP A 14 8.39 13.04 -10.77
CA ASP A 14 9.63 13.78 -10.47
C ASP A 14 10.68 12.93 -9.69
N GLY A 15 10.42 11.64 -9.49
CA GLY A 15 11.35 10.74 -8.80
C GLY A 15 11.61 11.12 -7.33
N LEU A 16 10.68 11.85 -6.72
CA LEU A 16 10.82 12.34 -5.36
C LEU A 16 9.88 11.61 -4.39
N TRP A 17 10.38 11.33 -3.20
CA TRP A 17 9.57 10.92 -2.08
C TRP A 17 9.78 11.89 -0.92
N ALA A 18 8.73 12.64 -0.58
CA ALA A 18 8.81 13.67 0.44
C ALA A 18 10.01 14.62 0.23
N ASP A 19 10.15 15.11 -0.99
CA ASP A 19 11.23 16.01 -1.42
C ASP A 19 12.67 15.43 -1.37
N HIS A 20 12.80 14.11 -1.19
CA HIS A 20 14.07 13.40 -1.29
C HIS A 20 14.17 12.61 -2.59
N PRO A 21 15.32 12.65 -3.31
CA PRO A 21 15.55 11.77 -4.45
C PRO A 21 15.46 10.29 -4.03
N ILE A 22 14.74 9.49 -4.81
CA ILE A 22 14.56 8.05 -4.53
C ILE A 22 15.88 7.32 -4.41
N GLU A 23 16.81 7.60 -5.31
CA GLU A 23 18.13 6.98 -5.35
C GLU A 23 18.92 7.21 -4.05
N ALA A 24 18.57 8.25 -3.27
CA ALA A 24 19.23 8.56 -2.03
C ALA A 24 18.60 7.87 -0.81
N VAL A 25 17.31 7.52 -0.85
CA VAL A 25 16.58 7.08 0.35
C VAL A 25 15.82 5.76 0.18
N ALA A 26 15.62 5.29 -1.04
CA ALA A 26 14.80 4.12 -1.33
C ALA A 26 15.45 3.17 -2.34
N THR A 27 16.77 3.00 -2.27
CA THR A 27 17.55 2.02 -3.05
C THR A 27 18.64 1.38 -2.21
N PRO A 28 19.10 0.15 -2.56
CA PRO A 28 20.26 -0.48 -1.93
C PRO A 28 21.53 0.38 -2.04
N GLU A 29 21.72 1.09 -3.14
CA GLU A 29 22.85 1.96 -3.40
C GLU A 29 22.82 3.20 -2.49
N GLY A 30 21.64 3.79 -2.29
CA GLY A 30 21.44 4.89 -1.34
C GLY A 30 21.77 4.47 0.09
N TRP A 31 21.33 3.28 0.49
CA TRP A 31 21.65 2.66 1.77
C TRP A 31 23.17 2.44 1.94
N ALA A 32 23.82 1.85 0.97
CA ALA A 32 25.26 1.59 1.01
C ALA A 32 26.09 2.88 1.09
N ARG A 33 25.60 3.98 0.49
CA ARG A 33 26.29 5.27 0.44
C ARG A 33 26.13 6.06 1.74
N ASP A 34 24.92 6.11 2.29
CA ASP A 34 24.60 6.95 3.46
C ASP A 34 23.45 6.28 4.25
N PRO A 35 23.74 5.22 5.02
CA PRO A 35 22.72 4.53 5.79
C PRO A 35 22.06 5.42 6.84
N GLU A 36 22.80 6.36 7.42
CA GLU A 36 22.29 7.28 8.43
C GLU A 36 21.22 8.22 7.86
N ARG A 37 21.42 8.72 6.63
CA ARG A 37 20.41 9.51 5.92
C ARG A 37 19.15 8.69 5.67
N VAL A 38 19.29 7.44 5.23
CA VAL A 38 18.17 6.54 4.98
C VAL A 38 17.41 6.27 6.29
N LEU A 39 18.10 5.99 7.38
CA LEU A 39 17.47 5.78 8.69
C LEU A 39 16.67 7.01 9.13
N ARG A 40 17.26 8.20 9.09
CA ARG A 40 16.55 9.46 9.42
C ARG A 40 15.32 9.69 8.54
N PHE A 41 15.42 9.40 7.25
CA PHE A 41 14.28 9.51 6.32
C PHE A 41 13.13 8.61 6.75
N TYR A 42 13.40 7.33 7.04
CA TYR A 42 12.34 6.41 7.46
C TYR A 42 11.85 6.65 8.88
N ASP A 43 12.65 7.21 9.77
CA ASP A 43 12.21 7.62 11.10
C ASP A 43 11.16 8.74 10.99
N ALA A 44 11.40 9.74 10.15
CA ALA A 44 10.40 10.76 9.85
C ALA A 44 9.11 10.17 9.26
N ARG A 45 9.19 9.11 8.42
CA ARG A 45 8.00 8.39 7.90
C ARG A 45 7.26 7.66 9.02
N ARG A 46 7.98 7.01 9.95
CA ARG A 46 7.37 6.34 11.10
C ARG A 46 6.57 7.31 11.96
N GLU A 47 7.11 8.49 12.24
CA GLU A 47 6.40 9.51 13.01
C GLU A 47 5.12 9.98 12.29
N GLN A 48 5.17 10.17 10.98
CA GLN A 48 3.96 10.49 10.20
C GLN A 48 2.93 9.36 10.28
N VAL A 49 3.34 8.10 10.12
CA VAL A 49 2.43 6.95 10.19
C VAL A 49 1.83 6.81 11.58
N ARG A 50 2.62 6.97 12.65
CA ARG A 50 2.11 6.90 14.03
C ARG A 50 1.08 7.99 14.33
N SER A 51 1.28 9.20 13.82
CA SER A 51 0.36 10.32 14.03
C SER A 51 -0.88 10.27 13.13
N ALA A 52 -0.79 9.61 11.97
CA ALA A 52 -1.87 9.48 11.03
C ALA A 52 -3.03 8.63 11.61
N ARG A 53 -4.22 8.82 11.04
CA ARG A 53 -5.40 8.02 11.37
C ARG A 53 -6.03 7.43 10.11
N PRO A 54 -6.61 6.22 10.19
CA PRO A 54 -7.40 5.69 9.09
C PRO A 54 -8.46 6.69 8.63
N ASN A 55 -8.58 6.88 7.34
CA ASN A 55 -9.65 7.70 6.74
C ASN A 55 -10.90 6.84 6.43
N ALA A 56 -11.95 7.48 5.94
CA ALA A 56 -13.22 6.81 5.65
C ALA A 56 -13.10 5.64 4.67
N GLY A 57 -12.15 5.71 3.70
CA GLY A 57 -11.90 4.60 2.78
C GLY A 57 -11.34 3.36 3.48
N HIS A 58 -10.39 3.52 4.41
CA HIS A 58 -9.88 2.40 5.21
C HIS A 58 -10.98 1.78 6.08
N GLN A 59 -11.79 2.63 6.73
CA GLN A 59 -12.89 2.19 7.60
C GLN A 59 -13.95 1.42 6.81
N ALA A 60 -14.35 1.92 5.65
CA ALA A 60 -15.36 1.28 4.81
C ALA A 60 -14.93 -0.13 4.37
N LEU A 61 -13.66 -0.35 3.99
CA LEU A 61 -13.18 -1.68 3.63
C LEU A 61 -13.20 -2.65 4.83
N ALA A 62 -12.85 -2.18 6.02
CA ALA A 62 -12.92 -2.99 7.24
C ALA A 62 -14.39 -3.31 7.62
N GLU A 63 -15.32 -2.37 7.41
CA GLU A 63 -16.75 -2.59 7.60
C GLU A 63 -17.29 -3.62 6.61
N LEU A 64 -16.90 -3.55 5.33
CA LEU A 64 -17.29 -4.54 4.33
C LEU A 64 -16.86 -5.95 4.73
N GLU A 65 -15.62 -6.10 5.24
CA GLU A 65 -15.12 -7.37 5.77
C GLU A 65 -15.92 -7.83 7.00
N ALA A 66 -16.27 -6.90 7.90
CA ALA A 66 -17.06 -7.20 9.10
C ALA A 66 -18.48 -7.66 8.76
N ASP A 67 -19.05 -7.20 7.65
CA ASP A 67 -20.38 -7.63 7.14
C ASP A 67 -20.36 -9.01 6.44
N GLY A 68 -19.20 -9.68 6.42
CA GLY A 68 -19.07 -11.05 5.93
C GLY A 68 -18.60 -11.20 4.49
N PHE A 69 -18.24 -10.10 3.80
CA PHE A 69 -17.57 -10.18 2.51
C PHE A 69 -16.12 -10.63 2.67
N ALA A 70 -15.63 -11.45 1.75
CA ALA A 70 -14.22 -11.84 1.69
C ALA A 70 -13.40 -10.69 1.11
N VAL A 71 -12.80 -9.86 1.97
CA VAL A 71 -11.98 -8.72 1.56
C VAL A 71 -10.51 -9.03 1.79
N SER A 72 -9.71 -8.97 0.72
CA SER A 72 -8.25 -9.04 0.79
C SER A 72 -7.65 -7.72 0.33
N ILE A 73 -6.87 -7.09 1.19
CA ILE A 73 -6.18 -5.83 0.89
C ILE A 73 -4.78 -6.15 0.37
N ILE A 74 -4.44 -5.65 -0.81
CA ILE A 74 -3.08 -5.68 -1.36
C ILE A 74 -2.61 -4.23 -1.41
N THR A 75 -1.67 -3.86 -0.55
CA THR A 75 -1.24 -2.47 -0.44
C THR A 75 0.21 -2.27 -0.86
N GLN A 76 0.47 -1.18 -1.58
CA GLN A 76 1.80 -0.66 -1.87
C GLN A 76 2.29 0.28 -0.76
N ASN A 77 1.38 0.72 0.11
CA ASN A 77 1.72 1.58 1.24
C ASN A 77 2.48 0.80 2.31
N ILE A 78 3.31 1.51 3.04
CA ILE A 78 4.14 0.94 4.11
C ILE A 78 3.62 1.27 5.52
N ASP A 79 2.45 1.90 5.61
CA ASP A 79 1.73 2.18 6.85
C ASP A 79 0.82 1.02 7.28
N ASP A 80 0.30 1.09 8.50
CA ASP A 80 -0.60 0.11 9.13
C ASP A 80 -2.05 0.59 9.22
N LEU A 81 -2.45 1.54 8.36
CA LEU A 81 -3.77 2.17 8.48
C LEU A 81 -4.93 1.22 8.19
N HIS A 82 -4.74 0.22 7.33
CA HIS A 82 -5.74 -0.81 7.08
C HIS A 82 -6.00 -1.68 8.32
N GLU A 83 -4.94 -2.15 8.99
CA GLU A 83 -5.03 -2.93 10.22
C GLU A 83 -5.65 -2.09 11.34
N ARG A 84 -5.24 -0.83 11.46
CA ARG A 84 -5.79 0.10 12.47
C ARG A 84 -7.25 0.45 12.20
N ALA A 85 -7.73 0.34 10.97
CA ALA A 85 -9.14 0.45 10.63
C ALA A 85 -9.94 -0.82 10.98
N GLY A 86 -9.28 -1.97 11.11
CA GLY A 86 -9.89 -3.25 11.43
C GLY A 86 -9.80 -4.32 10.34
N SER A 87 -9.16 -4.04 9.18
CA SER A 87 -8.93 -5.05 8.14
C SER A 87 -7.99 -6.14 8.64
N ARG A 88 -8.33 -7.41 8.37
CA ARG A 88 -7.60 -8.57 8.89
C ARG A 88 -6.71 -9.26 7.86
N HIS A 89 -7.06 -9.14 6.59
CA HIS A 89 -6.32 -9.76 5.49
C HIS A 89 -5.60 -8.69 4.66
N VAL A 90 -4.38 -8.32 5.11
CA VAL A 90 -3.56 -7.28 4.47
C VAL A 90 -2.25 -7.87 3.96
N VAL A 91 -1.96 -7.66 2.69
CA VAL A 91 -0.69 -8.03 2.03
C VAL A 91 0.09 -6.76 1.71
N HIS A 92 1.16 -6.53 2.44
CA HIS A 92 2.08 -5.41 2.21
C HIS A 92 3.11 -5.79 1.13
N LEU A 93 2.94 -5.30 -0.09
CA LEU A 93 3.88 -5.56 -1.19
C LEU A 93 5.25 -4.94 -0.93
N HIS A 94 5.26 -3.76 -0.34
CA HIS A 94 6.49 -2.99 -0.15
C HIS A 94 6.97 -2.96 1.31
N GLY A 95 6.49 -3.88 2.14
CA GLY A 95 6.87 -3.98 3.55
C GLY A 95 6.14 -3.01 4.46
N GLU A 96 6.66 -2.83 5.67
CA GLU A 96 5.99 -2.08 6.75
C GLU A 96 7.00 -1.19 7.49
N VAL A 97 6.79 0.12 7.46
CA VAL A 97 7.73 1.10 8.04
C VAL A 97 7.85 0.99 9.57
N LEU A 98 6.81 0.43 10.23
CA LEU A 98 6.81 0.18 11.69
C LEU A 98 7.54 -1.10 12.10
N LYS A 99 8.26 -1.72 11.15
CA LYS A 99 9.14 -2.87 11.40
C LYS A 99 10.56 -2.56 10.93
N ALA A 100 11.52 -3.21 11.58
CA ALA A 100 12.89 -3.32 11.11
C ALA A 100 13.15 -4.71 10.58
N ARG A 101 14.13 -4.85 9.71
CA ARG A 101 14.67 -6.15 9.30
C ARG A 101 16.20 -6.17 9.32
N SER A 102 16.75 -7.36 9.41
CA SER A 102 18.19 -7.55 9.26
C SER A 102 18.63 -7.15 7.85
N SER A 103 19.78 -6.45 7.75
CA SER A 103 20.41 -6.15 6.47
C SER A 103 21.03 -7.40 5.80
N LEU A 104 21.25 -8.46 6.58
CA LEU A 104 21.84 -9.72 6.10
C LEU A 104 20.78 -10.76 5.76
N LYS A 105 19.70 -10.86 6.55
CA LYS A 105 18.66 -11.89 6.42
C LYS A 105 17.29 -11.27 6.50
N ALA A 106 16.63 -11.11 5.36
CA ALA A 106 15.36 -10.40 5.22
C ALA A 106 14.20 -10.99 6.05
N ASP A 107 14.26 -12.27 6.41
CA ASP A 107 13.23 -12.94 7.22
C ASP A 107 13.31 -12.58 8.70
N LEU A 108 14.46 -12.06 9.18
CA LEU A 108 14.60 -11.57 10.54
C LEU A 108 14.01 -10.17 10.65
N ARG A 109 12.78 -10.10 11.15
CA ARG A 109 11.99 -8.87 11.31
C ARG A 109 11.71 -8.60 12.78
N TYR A 110 11.70 -7.31 13.11
CA TYR A 110 11.52 -6.82 14.48
C TYR A 110 10.46 -5.71 14.49
N PRO A 111 9.46 -5.78 15.36
CA PRO A 111 8.49 -4.69 15.50
C PRO A 111 9.18 -3.45 16.11
N LEU A 112 8.77 -2.28 15.65
CA LEU A 112 9.19 -0.98 16.16
C LEU A 112 7.99 -0.20 16.71
N PRO A 113 7.44 -0.59 17.86
CA PRO A 113 6.26 0.07 18.40
C PRO A 113 6.53 1.52 18.80
N GLN A 114 7.78 1.84 19.14
CA GLN A 114 8.27 3.17 19.48
C GLN A 114 9.68 3.37 18.92
N GLY A 115 10.14 4.63 18.87
CA GLY A 115 11.48 4.98 18.43
C GLY A 115 11.74 4.77 16.93
N GLY A 116 13.01 4.80 16.57
CA GLY A 116 13.54 4.61 15.23
C GLY A 116 14.56 3.48 15.16
N ILE A 117 15.40 3.50 14.15
CA ILE A 117 16.57 2.63 13.99
C ILE A 117 17.81 3.52 13.94
N GLU A 118 18.79 3.24 14.79
CA GLU A 118 20.05 3.96 14.81
C GLU A 118 21.19 3.11 14.20
N LEU A 119 22.25 3.79 13.79
CA LEU A 119 23.48 3.07 13.42
C LEU A 119 24.04 2.36 14.65
N GLY A 120 24.31 1.06 14.49
CA GLY A 120 24.73 0.18 15.58
C GLY A 120 23.63 -0.66 16.18
N ASP A 121 22.34 -0.43 15.80
CA ASP A 121 21.27 -1.35 16.12
C ASP A 121 21.41 -2.62 15.29
N LEU A 122 21.72 -3.72 15.96
CA LEU A 122 22.06 -4.99 15.31
C LEU A 122 20.94 -6.02 15.47
N CYS A 123 20.77 -6.84 14.46
CA CYS A 123 19.93 -8.02 14.52
C CYS A 123 20.62 -9.15 15.31
N ASP A 124 19.91 -10.25 15.53
CA ASP A 124 20.41 -11.45 16.23
C ASP A 124 21.65 -12.08 15.57
N LEU A 125 21.91 -11.76 14.32
CA LEU A 125 23.11 -12.20 13.59
C LEU A 125 24.24 -11.16 13.59
N GLY A 126 24.09 -10.07 14.35
CA GLY A 126 25.11 -9.02 14.45
C GLY A 126 25.19 -8.09 13.24
N SER A 127 24.21 -8.09 12.33
CA SER A 127 24.17 -7.15 11.21
C SER A 127 23.25 -5.96 11.51
N GLN A 128 23.56 -4.82 10.91
CA GLN A 128 22.79 -3.59 11.05
C GLN A 128 21.32 -3.82 10.72
N LEU A 129 20.42 -3.32 11.55
CA LEU A 129 19.00 -3.23 11.25
C LEU A 129 18.73 -2.15 10.21
N ARG A 130 17.77 -2.41 9.33
CA ARG A 130 17.26 -1.45 8.35
C ARG A 130 15.74 -1.42 8.39
N PRO A 131 15.08 -0.40 7.79
CA PRO A 131 13.62 -0.41 7.61
C PRO A 131 13.15 -1.67 6.89
N ASP A 132 12.06 -2.30 7.34
CA ASP A 132 11.43 -3.42 6.64
C ASP A 132 10.59 -2.90 5.47
N VAL A 133 11.25 -2.26 4.53
CA VAL A 133 10.67 -1.68 3.32
C VAL A 133 11.38 -2.25 2.10
N VAL A 134 10.63 -2.59 1.06
CA VAL A 134 11.17 -2.99 -0.24
C VAL A 134 11.57 -1.75 -1.00
N TRP A 135 12.84 -1.67 -1.37
CA TRP A 135 13.39 -0.56 -2.14
C TRP A 135 13.34 -0.81 -3.64
N PHE A 136 13.45 0.26 -4.42
CA PHE A 136 13.60 0.15 -5.86
C PHE A 136 14.85 -0.67 -6.19
N GLY A 137 14.71 -1.63 -7.12
CA GLY A 137 15.75 -2.60 -7.44
C GLY A 137 15.72 -3.89 -6.61
N GLU A 138 14.97 -3.93 -5.51
CA GLU A 138 14.76 -5.18 -4.75
C GLU A 138 13.57 -5.99 -5.30
N ALA A 139 13.62 -7.30 -5.12
CA ALA A 139 12.47 -8.15 -5.38
C ALA A 139 11.31 -7.82 -4.43
N VAL A 140 10.07 -7.98 -4.89
CA VAL A 140 8.84 -7.82 -4.11
C VAL A 140 8.42 -9.19 -3.57
N PRO A 141 8.74 -9.55 -2.32
CA PRO A 141 8.61 -10.94 -1.84
C PRO A 141 7.16 -11.44 -1.81
N ARG A 142 6.21 -10.53 -1.56
CA ARG A 142 4.78 -10.85 -1.43
C ARG A 142 4.02 -10.76 -2.75
N PHE A 143 4.72 -10.56 -3.89
CA PHE A 143 4.05 -10.43 -5.19
C PHE A 143 3.31 -11.71 -5.60
N GLY A 144 3.88 -12.89 -5.35
CA GLY A 144 3.22 -14.16 -5.63
C GLY A 144 1.94 -14.37 -4.83
N ASP A 145 1.91 -13.94 -3.56
CA ASP A 145 0.71 -14.01 -2.71
C ASP A 145 -0.40 -13.09 -3.27
N ALA A 146 -0.01 -11.87 -3.67
CA ALA A 146 -0.93 -10.91 -4.27
C ALA A 146 -1.50 -11.41 -5.60
N LEU A 147 -0.66 -12.01 -6.43
CA LEU A 147 -1.06 -12.59 -7.71
C LEU A 147 -2.13 -13.67 -7.53
N ALA A 148 -1.94 -14.59 -6.58
CA ALA A 148 -2.91 -15.64 -6.26
C ALA A 148 -4.26 -15.05 -5.81
N LEU A 149 -4.25 -14.03 -4.94
CA LEU A 149 -5.46 -13.37 -4.47
C LEU A 149 -6.22 -12.65 -5.61
N VAL A 150 -5.48 -11.97 -6.49
CA VAL A 150 -6.09 -11.25 -7.62
C VAL A 150 -6.71 -12.22 -8.64
N ALA A 151 -6.04 -13.34 -8.92
CA ALA A 151 -6.52 -14.34 -9.86
C ALA A 151 -7.85 -15.02 -9.41
N GLU A 152 -8.08 -15.09 -8.09
CA GLU A 152 -9.28 -15.71 -7.49
C GLU A 152 -10.37 -14.68 -7.14
N ALA A 153 -10.14 -13.38 -7.40
CA ALA A 153 -11.07 -12.34 -6.99
C ALA A 153 -12.34 -12.30 -7.85
N ASP A 154 -13.50 -12.18 -7.21
CA ASP A 154 -14.80 -11.96 -7.85
C ASP A 154 -14.96 -10.51 -8.33
N LEU A 155 -14.24 -9.57 -7.72
CA LEU A 155 -14.17 -8.15 -8.09
C LEU A 155 -12.82 -7.58 -7.69
N LEU A 156 -12.20 -6.79 -8.55
CA LEU A 156 -10.98 -6.05 -8.25
C LEU A 156 -11.29 -4.56 -8.05
N LEU A 157 -11.05 -4.06 -6.85
CA LEU A 157 -11.10 -2.63 -6.52
C LEU A 157 -9.69 -2.05 -6.45
N VAL A 158 -9.38 -1.12 -7.34
CA VAL A 158 -8.12 -0.39 -7.39
C VAL A 158 -8.32 1.00 -6.81
N VAL A 159 -7.49 1.42 -5.85
CA VAL A 159 -7.70 2.68 -5.11
C VAL A 159 -6.41 3.50 -5.02
N GLY A 160 -6.45 4.74 -5.52
CA GLY A 160 -5.43 5.76 -5.26
C GLY A 160 -4.03 5.34 -5.69
N THR A 161 -3.89 4.80 -6.89
CA THR A 161 -2.59 4.43 -7.48
C THR A 161 -2.48 4.94 -8.90
N SER A 162 -1.30 5.45 -9.26
CA SER A 162 -0.99 5.86 -10.63
C SER A 162 -0.82 4.70 -11.60
N LEU A 163 -0.85 3.45 -11.13
CA LEU A 163 -0.55 2.24 -11.90
C LEU A 163 0.81 2.30 -12.65
N ALA A 164 1.76 3.08 -12.12
CA ALA A 164 3.07 3.29 -12.76
C ALA A 164 4.20 2.46 -12.14
N VAL A 165 4.04 1.95 -10.93
CA VAL A 165 5.09 1.22 -10.20
C VAL A 165 4.98 -0.27 -10.45
N MET A 166 5.98 -0.82 -11.12
CA MET A 166 6.09 -2.26 -11.38
C MET A 166 6.79 -2.99 -10.22
N PRO A 167 6.46 -4.26 -9.94
CA PRO A 167 5.48 -5.10 -10.62
C PRO A 167 4.03 -4.90 -10.15
N ALA A 168 3.77 -4.11 -9.11
CA ALA A 168 2.44 -3.96 -8.51
C ALA A 168 1.36 -3.53 -9.54
N ALA A 169 1.73 -2.69 -10.50
CA ALA A 169 0.81 -2.22 -11.54
C ALA A 169 0.27 -3.36 -12.43
N SER A 170 1.06 -4.41 -12.68
CA SER A 170 0.62 -5.55 -13.52
C SER A 170 -0.47 -6.41 -12.87
N LEU A 171 -0.69 -6.31 -11.55
CA LEU A 171 -1.73 -7.08 -10.87
C LEU A 171 -3.13 -6.84 -11.43
N VAL A 172 -3.39 -5.65 -11.99
CA VAL A 172 -4.70 -5.33 -12.58
C VAL A 172 -5.01 -6.22 -13.78
N ASP A 173 -3.99 -6.60 -14.53
CA ASP A 173 -4.13 -7.44 -15.73
C ASP A 173 -4.28 -8.93 -15.40
N GLU A 174 -3.96 -9.32 -14.16
CA GLU A 174 -3.98 -10.71 -13.71
C GLU A 174 -5.33 -11.16 -13.14
N ALA A 175 -6.26 -10.22 -12.93
CA ALA A 175 -7.62 -10.55 -12.52
C ALA A 175 -8.37 -11.30 -13.66
N SER A 176 -9.27 -12.23 -13.28
CA SER A 176 -10.15 -12.90 -14.24
C SER A 176 -10.81 -11.91 -15.17
N LEU A 177 -10.94 -12.26 -16.45
CA LEU A 177 -11.65 -11.43 -17.45
C LEU A 177 -13.13 -11.20 -17.08
N GLU A 178 -13.69 -12.10 -16.29
CA GLU A 178 -15.09 -12.02 -15.83
C GLU A 178 -15.21 -11.16 -14.55
N ALA A 179 -14.12 -10.93 -13.82
CA ALA A 179 -14.12 -10.12 -12.61
C ALA A 179 -14.27 -8.63 -12.95
N PRO A 180 -15.32 -7.94 -12.49
CA PRO A 180 -15.42 -6.50 -12.64
C PRO A 180 -14.22 -5.79 -12.04
N ARG A 181 -13.73 -4.75 -12.71
CA ARG A 181 -12.63 -3.90 -12.24
C ARG A 181 -13.13 -2.50 -12.03
N VAL A 182 -12.94 -1.99 -10.82
CA VAL A 182 -13.30 -0.61 -10.44
C VAL A 182 -12.04 0.14 -10.03
N LEU A 183 -11.84 1.33 -10.58
CA LEU A 183 -10.75 2.24 -10.19
C LEU A 183 -11.34 3.46 -9.49
N VAL A 184 -10.94 3.69 -8.25
CA VAL A 184 -11.25 4.91 -7.49
C VAL A 184 -9.99 5.75 -7.39
N ASP A 185 -9.94 6.82 -8.16
CA ASP A 185 -8.84 7.78 -8.16
C ASP A 185 -9.34 9.13 -8.68
N PRO A 186 -8.92 10.28 -8.14
CA PRO A 186 -9.29 11.59 -8.70
C PRO A 186 -8.97 11.76 -10.19
N GLN A 187 -7.99 11.03 -10.69
CA GLN A 187 -7.57 11.02 -12.11
C GLN A 187 -8.08 9.76 -12.86
N ALA A 188 -9.12 9.10 -12.38
CA ALA A 188 -9.61 7.85 -12.96
C ALA A 188 -9.91 7.97 -14.47
N GLU A 189 -10.40 9.12 -14.94
CA GLU A 189 -10.67 9.34 -16.37
C GLU A 189 -9.42 9.22 -17.26
N GLU A 190 -8.25 9.61 -16.72
CA GLU A 190 -6.96 9.55 -17.42
C GLU A 190 -6.30 8.17 -17.31
N LEU A 191 -6.56 7.47 -16.19
CA LEU A 191 -5.93 6.18 -15.84
C LEU A 191 -6.74 4.97 -16.32
N THR A 192 -8.03 5.16 -16.65
CA THR A 192 -8.93 4.06 -17.00
C THR A 192 -8.56 3.46 -18.36
N THR A 193 -8.43 2.14 -18.39
CA THR A 193 -8.26 1.33 -19.60
C THR A 193 -9.54 0.57 -19.94
N THR A 194 -9.59 -0.05 -21.11
CA THR A 194 -10.74 -0.87 -21.52
C THR A 194 -11.05 -1.95 -20.48
N GLY A 195 -12.31 -2.03 -20.05
CA GLY A 195 -12.79 -3.01 -19.07
C GLY A 195 -12.62 -2.62 -17.61
N VAL A 196 -12.16 -1.40 -17.33
CA VAL A 196 -12.08 -0.85 -15.96
C VAL A 196 -13.11 0.27 -15.81
N HIS A 197 -13.93 0.19 -14.77
CA HIS A 197 -14.90 1.23 -14.45
C HIS A 197 -14.23 2.29 -13.55
N GLY A 198 -14.00 3.48 -14.09
CA GLY A 198 -13.36 4.59 -13.36
C GLY A 198 -14.35 5.43 -12.58
N LEU A 199 -14.01 5.75 -11.33
CA LEU A 199 -14.70 6.72 -10.49
C LEU A 199 -13.73 7.84 -10.14
N ALA A 200 -13.94 9.02 -10.70
CA ALA A 200 -13.11 10.22 -10.46
C ALA A 200 -13.41 10.84 -9.08
N LEU A 201 -13.14 10.08 -8.03
CA LEU A 201 -13.38 10.43 -6.64
C LEU A 201 -12.14 10.18 -5.80
N SER A 202 -12.02 10.88 -4.68
CA SER A 202 -11.04 10.55 -3.66
C SER A 202 -11.33 9.19 -3.03
N ALA A 203 -10.34 8.53 -2.44
CA ALA A 203 -10.54 7.25 -1.77
C ALA A 203 -11.51 7.37 -0.59
N GLY A 204 -11.45 8.48 0.15
CA GLY A 204 -12.34 8.77 1.29
C GLY A 204 -13.80 9.03 0.90
N GLU A 205 -14.08 9.29 -0.38
CA GLU A 205 -15.44 9.45 -0.90
C GLU A 205 -15.90 8.24 -1.69
N GLY A 206 -15.10 7.78 -2.66
CA GLY A 206 -15.49 6.74 -3.60
C GLY A 206 -15.61 5.37 -2.94
N VAL A 207 -14.66 5.00 -2.08
CA VAL A 207 -14.69 3.69 -1.41
C VAL A 207 -15.90 3.55 -0.47
N PRO A 208 -16.21 4.51 0.43
CA PRO A 208 -17.43 4.41 1.24
C PRO A 208 -18.72 4.30 0.43
N ARG A 209 -18.84 5.05 -0.67
CA ARG A 209 -20.02 4.98 -1.55
C ARG A 209 -20.18 3.58 -2.18
N LEU A 210 -19.08 3.01 -2.69
CA LEU A 210 -19.08 1.65 -3.25
C LEU A 210 -19.46 0.61 -2.20
N VAL A 211 -18.84 0.69 -1.03
CA VAL A 211 -19.11 -0.24 0.07
C VAL A 211 -20.57 -0.14 0.51
N GLU A 212 -21.12 1.06 0.68
CA GLU A 212 -22.53 1.25 1.02
C GLU A 212 -23.45 0.66 -0.05
N HIS A 213 -23.14 0.83 -1.33
CA HIS A 213 -23.88 0.22 -2.42
C HIS A 213 -23.87 -1.31 -2.33
N TRP A 214 -22.69 -1.93 -2.21
CA TRP A 214 -22.55 -3.39 -2.11
C TRP A 214 -23.24 -3.97 -0.87
N ARG A 215 -23.13 -3.29 0.26
CA ARG A 215 -23.84 -3.69 1.50
C ARG A 215 -25.34 -3.69 1.34
N ARG A 216 -25.91 -2.68 0.67
CA ARG A 216 -27.36 -2.63 0.38
C ARG A 216 -27.81 -3.72 -0.58
N GLN A 217 -27.02 -4.00 -1.61
CA GLN A 217 -27.32 -5.02 -2.61
C GLN A 217 -26.97 -6.44 -2.14
N GLN A 218 -26.18 -6.58 -1.08
CA GLN A 218 -25.60 -7.85 -0.62
C GLN A 218 -24.83 -8.57 -1.74
N ARG A 219 -24.23 -7.79 -2.67
CA ARG A 219 -23.56 -8.27 -3.87
C ARG A 219 -22.50 -7.30 -4.34
N LEU A 220 -21.37 -7.84 -4.83
CA LEU A 220 -20.32 -7.08 -5.50
C LEU A 220 -20.69 -6.92 -6.99
N GLU A 221 -20.94 -5.70 -7.42
CA GLU A 221 -21.28 -5.38 -8.80
C GLU A 221 -20.76 -3.99 -9.19
N LEU A 222 -20.68 -3.73 -10.50
CA LEU A 222 -20.34 -2.40 -10.99
C LEU A 222 -21.44 -1.41 -10.60
N PRO A 223 -21.05 -0.19 -10.18
CA PRO A 223 -22.03 0.86 -9.94
C PRO A 223 -22.72 1.27 -11.25
N HIS A 224 -24.03 1.56 -11.19
CA HIS A 224 -24.80 2.02 -12.33
C HIS A 224 -24.53 3.48 -12.66
N GLU A 225 -24.93 3.93 -13.86
CA GLU A 225 -24.85 5.35 -14.24
C GLU A 225 -25.59 6.23 -13.21
N GLY A 226 -24.90 7.27 -12.69
CA GLY A 226 -25.43 8.17 -11.65
C GLY A 226 -25.04 7.83 -10.22
N PHE A 227 -24.07 6.97 -10.05
CA PHE A 227 -23.49 6.56 -8.75
C PHE A 227 -22.70 7.71 -8.07
#